data_195af1b5cb69a698b24a3bef7e6c25df
#
_entry.id   195af1b5cb69a698b24a3bef7e6c25df
#
_cell.length_a   1.000
_cell.length_b   1.000
_cell.length_c   1.000
_cell.angle_alpha   90.00
_cell.angle_beta   90.00
_cell.angle_gamma   90.00
#
_symmetry.space_group_name_H-M   'P 1'
#
loop_
_entity.id
_entity.type
_entity.pdbx_description
1 polymer ?
#
loop_
_entity_poly.entity_id
_entity_poly.type
_entity_poly.pdbx_seq_one_letter_code
_entity_poly.pdbx_strand_id
1 'polypeptide(L)'
;RDAEVMHATHISVVDKMLQDMLNARPNALSQYECVLLGGGPLNAKTVARALEAEGRVYASYGMTETSSQVANTLITPQFTGGMRLLPGYSARIVEPDAEGFGRLALRGPGVFGGYANARAAFTVDGFFLTGDTAALHDGCLYVRERTGDMFISGGENVYPAEIVDALVRVPGVADAYVF
;
A
#
# COMPACT_ATOMS: atom_id res chain seq x y z
N ARG A 1 8.81 -11.79 -20.66
CA ARG A 1 9.27 -11.83 -22.05
C ARG A 1 9.34 -10.43 -22.66
N ASP A 2 8.27 -9.66 -22.63
CA ASP A 2 8.26 -8.33 -23.27
C ASP A 2 9.19 -7.34 -22.56
N ALA A 3 9.22 -7.36 -21.21
CA ALA A 3 10.10 -6.53 -20.42
C ALA A 3 11.59 -6.81 -20.67
N GLU A 4 11.97 -8.06 -20.95
CA GLU A 4 13.34 -8.44 -21.31
C GLU A 4 13.69 -7.90 -22.70
N VAL A 5 12.79 -8.04 -23.67
CA VAL A 5 12.98 -7.52 -25.04
C VAL A 5 13.09 -6.01 -25.05
N MET A 6 12.32 -5.33 -24.20
CA MET A 6 12.29 -3.87 -24.08
C MET A 6 13.39 -3.31 -23.17
N HIS A 7 14.23 -4.16 -22.56
CA HIS A 7 15.23 -3.76 -21.56
C HIS A 7 14.65 -2.87 -20.45
N ALA A 8 13.43 -3.23 -19.98
CA ALA A 8 12.77 -2.46 -18.94
C ALA A 8 13.56 -2.50 -17.61
N THR A 9 13.87 -1.34 -17.07
CA THR A 9 14.60 -1.19 -15.81
C THR A 9 13.66 -0.99 -14.62
N HIS A 10 12.43 -0.55 -14.86
CA HIS A 10 11.42 -0.26 -13.84
C HIS A 10 10.12 -1.00 -14.18
N ILE A 11 9.45 -1.53 -13.15
CA ILE A 11 8.16 -2.21 -13.30
C ILE A 11 7.26 -1.90 -12.10
N SER A 12 5.96 -1.74 -12.35
CA SER A 12 4.93 -1.71 -11.31
C SER A 12 4.18 -3.03 -11.28
N VAL A 13 4.00 -3.60 -10.11
CA VAL A 13 3.34 -4.89 -9.91
C VAL A 13 2.36 -4.80 -8.74
N VAL A 14 1.33 -5.61 -8.78
CA VAL A 14 0.50 -5.93 -7.62
C VAL A 14 1.00 -7.22 -6.97
N ASP A 15 0.53 -7.52 -5.75
CA ASP A 15 0.99 -8.70 -4.99
C ASP A 15 0.94 -9.98 -5.81
N LYS A 16 -0.18 -10.28 -6.46
CA LYS A 16 -0.34 -11.48 -7.28
C LYS A 16 0.70 -11.56 -8.40
N MET A 17 1.00 -10.45 -9.08
CA MET A 17 2.02 -10.42 -10.13
C MET A 17 3.41 -10.70 -9.57
N LEU A 18 3.75 -10.11 -8.41
CA LEU A 18 5.02 -10.37 -7.74
C LEU A 18 5.16 -11.86 -7.42
N GLN A 19 4.13 -12.47 -6.80
CA GLN A 19 4.12 -13.89 -6.48
C GLN A 19 4.30 -14.77 -7.72
N ASP A 20 3.56 -14.49 -8.80
CA ASP A 20 3.64 -15.25 -10.05
C ASP A 20 5.03 -15.13 -10.70
N MET A 21 5.64 -13.95 -10.70
CA MET A 21 6.98 -13.72 -11.23
C MET A 21 8.02 -14.54 -10.44
N LEU A 22 7.98 -14.49 -9.11
CA LEU A 22 8.91 -15.22 -8.25
C LEU A 22 8.70 -16.74 -8.27
N ASN A 23 7.45 -17.20 -8.47
CA ASN A 23 7.16 -18.61 -8.66
C ASN A 23 7.67 -19.13 -10.00
N ALA A 24 7.59 -18.31 -11.04
CA ALA A 24 8.10 -18.68 -12.37
C ALA A 24 9.64 -18.71 -12.40
N ARG A 25 10.31 -17.75 -11.76
CA ARG A 25 11.77 -17.65 -11.65
C ARG A 25 12.16 -16.96 -10.34
N PRO A 26 12.91 -17.58 -9.44
CA PRO A 26 13.32 -16.96 -8.17
C PRO A 26 14.08 -15.64 -8.33
N ASN A 27 14.88 -15.50 -9.41
CA ASN A 27 15.62 -14.29 -9.74
C ASN A 27 14.91 -13.37 -10.74
N ALA A 28 13.57 -13.48 -10.89
CA ALA A 28 12.80 -12.71 -11.89
C ALA A 28 12.93 -11.19 -11.71
N LEU A 29 13.27 -10.72 -10.51
CA LEU A 29 13.36 -9.30 -10.20
C LEU A 29 14.76 -8.71 -10.40
N SER A 30 15.81 -9.52 -10.51
CA SER A 30 17.21 -9.07 -10.56
C SER A 30 17.53 -8.17 -11.76
N GLN A 31 16.74 -8.26 -12.83
CA GLN A 31 16.88 -7.42 -14.02
C GLN A 31 16.36 -5.99 -13.84
N TYR A 32 15.57 -5.72 -12.78
CA TYR A 32 14.97 -4.41 -12.58
C TYR A 32 15.74 -3.58 -11.57
N GLU A 33 15.98 -2.33 -11.88
CA GLU A 33 16.52 -1.34 -10.94
C GLU A 33 15.49 -0.95 -9.88
N CYS A 34 14.20 -1.03 -10.23
CA CYS A 34 13.10 -0.70 -9.34
C CYS A 34 11.85 -1.54 -9.66
N VAL A 35 11.32 -2.18 -8.64
CA VAL A 35 10.02 -2.86 -8.66
C VAL A 35 9.11 -2.13 -7.70
N LEU A 36 8.08 -1.43 -8.20
CA LEU A 36 7.05 -0.80 -7.38
C LEU A 36 5.95 -1.80 -7.07
N LEU A 37 5.78 -2.11 -5.81
CA LEU A 37 4.74 -3.01 -5.32
C LEU A 37 3.64 -2.20 -4.64
N GLY A 38 2.43 -2.26 -5.17
CA GLY A 38 1.29 -1.50 -4.66
C GLY A 38 -0.05 -2.04 -5.15
N GLY A 39 -1.10 -1.21 -5.02
CA GLY A 39 -2.45 -1.53 -5.49
C GLY A 39 -3.28 -2.39 -4.54
N GLY A 40 -2.78 -2.68 -3.35
CA GLY A 40 -3.47 -3.43 -2.31
C GLY A 40 -2.66 -3.49 -1.02
N PRO A 41 -3.20 -4.08 0.04
CA PRO A 41 -2.48 -4.24 1.31
C PRO A 41 -1.25 -5.14 1.14
N LEU A 42 -0.18 -4.79 1.84
CA LEU A 42 1.06 -5.56 1.89
C LEU A 42 0.99 -6.55 3.04
N ASN A 43 0.74 -7.81 2.73
CA ASN A 43 0.77 -8.85 3.75
C ASN A 43 2.21 -9.32 4.08
N ALA A 44 2.38 -9.96 5.25
CA ALA A 44 3.69 -10.39 5.73
C ALA A 44 4.38 -11.40 4.78
N LYS A 45 3.60 -12.25 4.10
CA LYS A 45 4.12 -13.22 3.12
C LYS A 45 4.73 -12.53 1.90
N THR A 46 4.06 -11.49 1.40
CA THR A 46 4.55 -10.68 0.28
C THR A 46 5.84 -9.96 0.64
N VAL A 47 5.90 -9.37 1.83
CA VAL A 47 7.12 -8.72 2.34
C VAL A 47 8.26 -9.71 2.47
N ALA A 48 8.02 -10.89 3.06
CA ALA A 48 9.04 -11.96 3.17
C ALA A 48 9.56 -12.38 1.78
N ARG A 49 8.66 -12.61 0.81
CA ARG A 49 9.04 -12.95 -0.57
C ARG A 49 9.83 -11.83 -1.26
N ALA A 50 9.46 -10.57 -1.01
CA ALA A 50 10.20 -9.42 -1.54
C ALA A 50 11.62 -9.31 -0.96
N LEU A 51 11.80 -9.68 0.32
CA LEU A 51 13.11 -9.71 0.98
C LEU A 51 14.00 -10.86 0.49
N GLU A 52 13.41 -12.02 0.17
CA GLU A 52 14.14 -13.17 -0.38
C GLU A 52 14.53 -12.96 -1.85
N ALA A 53 13.83 -12.07 -2.56
CA ALA A 53 14.07 -11.84 -3.96
C ALA A 53 15.36 -11.03 -4.20
N GLU A 54 16.12 -11.43 -5.22
CA GLU A 54 17.22 -10.61 -5.73
C GLU A 54 16.65 -9.44 -6.55
N GLY A 55 16.35 -8.33 -5.88
CA GLY A 55 15.78 -7.14 -6.54
C GLY A 55 15.46 -6.01 -5.56
N ARG A 56 15.28 -4.81 -6.09
CA ARG A 56 14.91 -3.62 -5.32
C ARG A 56 13.40 -3.43 -5.36
N VAL A 57 12.70 -4.01 -4.39
CA VAL A 57 11.24 -3.90 -4.26
C VAL A 57 10.89 -2.75 -3.33
N TYR A 58 10.09 -1.82 -3.82
CA TYR A 58 9.58 -0.68 -3.08
C TYR A 58 8.09 -0.90 -2.77
N ALA A 59 7.73 -0.89 -1.50
CA ALA A 59 6.36 -0.71 -1.09
C ALA A 59 5.87 0.65 -1.55
N SER A 60 4.69 0.76 -2.13
CA SER A 60 4.13 2.02 -2.59
C SER A 60 2.65 2.17 -2.22
N TYR A 61 2.27 3.39 -1.87
CA TYR A 61 0.89 3.78 -1.62
C TYR A 61 0.48 4.91 -2.55
N GLY A 62 -0.70 4.78 -3.11
CA GLY A 62 -1.34 5.76 -3.98
C GLY A 62 -2.67 5.23 -4.51
N MET A 63 -3.38 6.07 -5.21
CA MET A 63 -4.71 5.79 -5.75
C MET A 63 -4.97 6.59 -7.01
N THR A 64 -6.06 6.32 -7.70
CA THR A 64 -6.49 7.06 -8.90
C THR A 64 -6.60 8.56 -8.63
N GLU A 65 -7.13 8.93 -7.47
CA GLU A 65 -7.33 10.31 -7.02
C GLU A 65 -6.03 11.06 -6.74
N THR A 66 -4.91 10.35 -6.68
CA THR A 66 -3.57 10.94 -6.55
C THR A 66 -2.73 10.78 -7.81
N SER A 67 -3.35 10.39 -8.92
CA SER A 67 -2.74 10.11 -10.23
C SER A 67 -1.76 8.95 -10.25
N SER A 68 -1.15 8.60 -9.14
CA SER A 68 -0.23 7.46 -8.93
C SER A 68 0.15 7.39 -7.44
N GLN A 69 1.38 6.94 -7.17
CA GLN A 69 1.92 6.85 -5.82
C GLN A 69 2.16 8.23 -5.18
N VAL A 70 1.94 8.30 -3.89
CA VAL A 70 2.23 9.48 -3.04
C VAL A 70 3.28 9.18 -1.97
N ALA A 71 3.49 7.90 -1.68
CA ALA A 71 4.51 7.44 -0.73
C ALA A 71 5.14 6.14 -1.20
N ASN A 72 6.42 5.95 -0.88
CA ASN A 72 7.09 4.67 -1.07
C ASN A 72 8.25 4.48 -0.08
N THR A 73 8.71 3.24 0.03
CA THR A 73 9.93 2.88 0.78
C THR A 73 10.47 1.56 0.27
N LEU A 74 11.79 1.45 0.15
CA LEU A 74 12.46 0.19 -0.17
C LEU A 74 12.18 -0.85 0.93
N ILE A 75 11.73 -2.02 0.55
CA ILE A 75 11.54 -3.14 1.47
C ILE A 75 12.94 -3.69 1.82
N THR A 76 13.29 -3.58 3.10
CA THR A 76 14.54 -4.08 3.69
C THR A 76 14.20 -4.92 4.92
N PRO A 77 15.15 -5.66 5.53
CA PRO A 77 14.89 -6.36 6.79
C PRO A 77 14.37 -5.46 7.93
N GLN A 78 14.57 -4.13 7.83
CA GLN A 78 14.09 -3.13 8.80
C GLN A 78 12.74 -2.51 8.40
N PHE A 79 12.13 -2.96 7.30
CA PHE A 79 10.84 -2.44 6.85
C PHE A 79 9.72 -2.82 7.83
N THR A 80 9.04 -1.81 8.36
CA THR A 80 7.95 -1.94 9.36
C THR A 80 6.58 -1.59 8.81
N GLY A 81 6.45 -1.42 7.49
CA GLY A 81 5.21 -0.99 6.83
C GLY A 81 5.13 0.52 6.56
N GLY A 82 6.02 1.31 7.14
CA GLY A 82 6.04 2.76 6.96
C GLY A 82 6.60 3.19 5.60
N MET A 83 5.91 4.11 4.93
CA MET A 83 6.30 4.65 3.63
C MET A 83 6.55 6.16 3.70
N ARG A 84 7.64 6.61 3.11
CA ARG A 84 7.97 8.05 3.05
C ARG A 84 7.15 8.74 1.96
N LEU A 85 6.59 9.91 2.31
CA LEU A 85 5.91 10.74 1.34
C LEU A 85 6.89 11.21 0.25
N LEU A 86 6.42 11.21 -0.98
CA LEU A 86 7.16 11.79 -2.10
C LEU A 86 7.24 13.32 -1.97
N PRO A 87 8.28 13.96 -2.53
CA PRO A 87 8.41 15.40 -2.53
C PRO A 87 7.15 16.11 -3.09
N GLY A 88 6.73 17.17 -2.41
CA GLY A 88 5.54 17.94 -2.78
C GLY A 88 4.22 17.40 -2.23
N TYR A 89 4.20 16.20 -1.65
CA TYR A 89 3.02 15.69 -0.96
C TYR A 89 3.06 16.00 0.54
N SER A 90 1.87 16.20 1.09
CA SER A 90 1.63 16.35 2.53
C SER A 90 0.50 15.43 2.95
N ALA A 91 0.62 14.81 4.10
CA ALA A 91 -0.41 13.99 4.70
C ALA A 91 -0.82 14.54 6.06
N ARG A 92 -2.07 14.31 6.43
CA ARG A 92 -2.63 14.63 7.75
C ARG A 92 -3.54 13.50 8.18
N ILE A 93 -3.50 13.18 9.47
CA ILE A 93 -4.43 12.25 10.10
C ILE A 93 -5.54 13.07 10.77
N VAL A 94 -6.76 12.78 10.39
CA VAL A 94 -7.97 13.46 10.90
C VAL A 94 -8.65 12.54 11.88
N GLU A 95 -8.96 13.07 13.08
CA GLU A 95 -9.60 12.33 14.17
C GLU A 95 -8.82 11.04 14.56
N PRO A 96 -7.53 11.18 14.97
CA PRO A 96 -6.74 10.02 15.33
C PRO A 96 -7.27 9.35 16.62
N ASP A 97 -7.19 8.01 16.64
CA ASP A 97 -7.42 7.20 17.84
C ASP A 97 -6.22 7.26 18.82
N ALA A 98 -6.29 6.46 19.88
CA ALA A 98 -5.23 6.41 20.91
C ALA A 98 -3.89 5.88 20.36
N GLU A 99 -3.90 5.14 19.26
CA GLU A 99 -2.72 4.61 18.58
C GLU A 99 -2.20 5.56 17.47
N GLY A 100 -2.90 6.67 17.24
CA GLY A 100 -2.55 7.65 16.22
C GLY A 100 -3.09 7.34 14.82
N PHE A 101 -3.93 6.31 14.66
CA PHE A 101 -4.61 6.01 13.42
C PHE A 101 -5.90 6.79 13.28
N GLY A 102 -6.14 7.33 12.10
CA GLY A 102 -7.34 8.09 11.78
C GLY A 102 -7.50 8.24 10.28
N ARG A 103 -8.47 9.03 9.85
CA ARG A 103 -8.75 9.24 8.43
C ARG A 103 -7.58 9.95 7.76
N LEU A 104 -7.06 9.35 6.68
CA LEU A 104 -5.98 9.94 5.90
C LEU A 104 -6.49 11.06 5.00
N ALA A 105 -5.86 12.22 5.11
CA ALA A 105 -6.05 13.35 4.20
C ALA A 105 -4.74 13.68 3.49
N LEU A 106 -4.80 13.88 2.17
CA LEU A 106 -3.63 14.12 1.31
C LEU A 106 -3.75 15.45 0.57
N ARG A 107 -2.62 16.12 0.39
CA ARG A 107 -2.47 17.27 -0.49
C ARG A 107 -1.17 17.15 -1.27
N GLY A 108 -1.20 17.49 -2.56
CA GLY A 108 -0.01 17.45 -3.40
C GLY A 108 -0.33 17.61 -4.87
N PRO A 109 0.68 17.68 -5.73
CA PRO A 109 0.53 18.02 -7.15
C PRO A 109 -0.27 16.99 -7.95
N GLY A 110 -0.27 15.71 -7.55
CA GLY A 110 -1.02 14.66 -8.22
C GLY A 110 -2.44 14.46 -7.68
N VAL A 111 -2.84 15.17 -6.61
CA VAL A 111 -4.20 15.06 -6.08
C VAL A 111 -5.17 15.70 -7.07
N PHE A 112 -6.21 14.96 -7.46
CA PHE A 112 -7.22 15.41 -8.42
C PHE A 112 -8.04 16.60 -7.90
N GLY A 113 -8.75 17.28 -8.80
CA GLY A 113 -9.63 18.40 -8.42
C GLY A 113 -11.04 17.99 -7.99
N GLY A 114 -11.38 16.70 -8.09
CA GLY A 114 -12.70 16.14 -7.74
C GLY A 114 -13.21 15.14 -8.76
N TYR A 115 -14.37 14.54 -8.46
CA TYR A 115 -15.07 13.62 -9.35
C TYR A 115 -15.99 14.38 -10.32
N ALA A 116 -16.18 13.85 -11.52
CA ALA A 116 -17.09 14.43 -12.51
C ALA A 116 -18.57 14.38 -12.06
N ASN A 117 -18.96 13.30 -11.37
CA ASN A 117 -20.35 12.99 -11.06
C ASN A 117 -20.64 12.86 -9.55
N ALA A 118 -19.70 13.19 -8.70
CA ALA A 118 -19.84 13.10 -7.25
C ALA A 118 -19.03 14.18 -6.54
N ARG A 119 -19.38 14.47 -5.29
CA ARG A 119 -18.55 15.36 -4.46
C ARG A 119 -17.36 14.56 -3.91
N ALA A 120 -16.16 15.05 -4.14
CA ALA A 120 -14.99 14.63 -3.40
C ALA A 120 -14.96 15.29 -2.02
N ALA A 121 -14.57 14.55 -1.00
CA ALA A 121 -14.45 15.09 0.35
C ALA A 121 -13.09 15.80 0.50
N PHE A 122 -13.11 17.13 0.47
CA PHE A 122 -11.96 17.96 0.80
C PHE A 122 -12.16 18.65 2.14
N THR A 123 -11.08 18.80 2.89
CA THR A 123 -11.06 19.67 4.07
C THR A 123 -11.08 21.15 3.63
N VAL A 124 -11.41 22.06 4.56
CA VAL A 124 -11.47 23.51 4.28
C VAL A 124 -10.12 24.06 3.77
N ASP A 125 -9.01 23.47 4.21
CA ASP A 125 -7.64 23.83 3.83
C ASP A 125 -7.10 23.00 2.64
N GLY A 126 -7.97 22.32 1.90
CA GLY A 126 -7.68 21.70 0.60
C GLY A 126 -7.00 20.33 0.66
N PHE A 127 -7.09 19.61 1.75
CA PHE A 127 -6.67 18.19 1.79
C PHE A 127 -7.81 17.29 1.33
N PHE A 128 -7.52 16.36 0.44
CA PHE A 128 -8.44 15.31 0.01
C PHE A 128 -8.52 14.20 1.07
N LEU A 129 -9.72 13.89 1.55
CA LEU A 129 -9.98 12.76 2.43
C LEU A 129 -10.07 11.48 1.59
N THR A 130 -9.11 10.60 1.74
CA THR A 130 -8.92 9.43 0.85
C THR A 130 -9.93 8.30 1.09
N GLY A 131 -10.51 8.25 2.28
CA GLY A 131 -11.30 7.11 2.75
C GLY A 131 -10.45 6.00 3.37
N ASP A 132 -9.12 6.12 3.36
CA ASP A 132 -8.22 5.18 4.01
C ASP A 132 -7.91 5.63 5.45
N THR A 133 -7.61 4.68 6.32
CA THR A 133 -7.12 4.89 7.68
C THR A 133 -5.61 4.78 7.70
N ALA A 134 -4.94 5.73 8.36
CA ALA A 134 -3.48 5.74 8.44
C ALA A 134 -2.98 6.39 9.72
N ALA A 135 -1.70 6.22 10.01
CA ALA A 135 -0.94 6.95 11.02
C ALA A 135 0.32 7.57 10.42
N LEU A 136 0.83 8.62 11.07
CA LEU A 136 2.10 9.27 10.73
C LEU A 136 3.05 9.15 11.92
N HIS A 137 4.15 8.42 11.74
CA HIS A 137 5.20 8.29 12.75
C HIS A 137 6.57 8.50 12.10
N ASP A 138 7.41 9.33 12.67
CA ASP A 138 8.77 9.62 12.23
C ASP A 138 8.89 9.99 10.73
N GLY A 139 7.89 10.71 10.22
CA GLY A 139 7.83 11.12 8.82
C GLY A 139 7.47 10.01 7.84
N CYS A 140 7.03 8.86 8.33
CA CYS A 140 6.52 7.74 7.55
C CYS A 140 5.01 7.61 7.70
N LEU A 141 4.34 7.30 6.60
CA LEU A 141 2.93 7.00 6.51
C LEU A 141 2.72 5.50 6.67
N TYR A 142 1.93 5.10 7.66
CA TYR A 142 1.47 3.74 7.89
C TYR A 142 0.02 3.66 7.50
N VAL A 143 -0.30 2.96 6.43
CA VAL A 143 -1.67 2.84 5.93
C VAL A 143 -2.25 1.53 6.45
N ARG A 144 -3.42 1.63 7.09
CA ARG A 144 -4.35 0.53 7.35
C ARG A 144 -5.39 0.48 6.23
N GLU A 145 -6.36 -0.37 6.37
CA GLU A 145 -7.43 -0.57 5.40
C GLU A 145 -8.33 0.65 5.19
N ARG A 146 -9.13 0.57 4.14
CA ARG A 146 -10.22 1.52 3.89
C ARG A 146 -11.26 1.45 4.99
N THR A 147 -11.73 2.61 5.42
CA THR A 147 -12.78 2.77 6.44
C THR A 147 -14.09 2.04 6.06
N GLY A 148 -14.26 1.62 4.79
CA GLY A 148 -15.41 0.86 4.31
C GLY A 148 -15.31 -0.66 4.51
N ASP A 149 -14.12 -1.17 4.77
CA ASP A 149 -13.89 -2.62 4.91
C ASP A 149 -13.90 -3.07 6.38
N MET A 150 -13.76 -2.11 7.33
CA MET A 150 -13.86 -2.38 8.76
C MET A 150 -15.32 -2.65 9.15
N PHE A 151 -15.56 -3.71 9.91
CA PHE A 151 -16.86 -4.00 10.52
C PHE A 151 -16.74 -4.14 12.04
N ILE A 152 -17.84 -3.94 12.74
CA ILE A 152 -17.91 -4.05 14.20
C ILE A 152 -18.45 -5.43 14.56
N SER A 153 -17.69 -6.19 15.35
CA SER A 153 -18.10 -7.48 15.90
C SER A 153 -17.88 -7.49 17.41
N GLY A 154 -18.96 -7.78 18.15
CA GLY A 154 -18.88 -7.80 19.62
C GLY A 154 -18.52 -6.47 20.29
N GLY A 155 -18.63 -5.35 19.57
CA GLY A 155 -18.26 -4.00 20.03
C GLY A 155 -16.82 -3.61 19.74
N GLU A 156 -16.06 -4.47 19.05
CA GLU A 156 -14.69 -4.19 18.62
C GLU A 156 -14.61 -3.96 17.10
N ASN A 157 -13.71 -3.08 16.69
CA ASN A 157 -13.41 -2.85 15.28
C ASN A 157 -12.62 -4.02 14.73
N VAL A 158 -13.14 -4.66 13.69
CA VAL A 158 -12.52 -5.79 13.02
C VAL A 158 -12.09 -5.36 11.62
N TYR A 159 -10.83 -5.58 11.32
CA TYR A 159 -10.22 -5.25 10.03
C TYR A 159 -9.99 -6.54 9.24
N PRO A 160 -10.68 -6.75 8.09
CA PRO A 160 -10.56 -7.96 7.27
C PRO A 160 -9.13 -8.35 6.92
N ALA A 161 -8.23 -7.40 6.60
CA ALA A 161 -6.85 -7.74 6.28
C ALA A 161 -6.06 -8.32 7.46
N GLU A 162 -6.35 -7.92 8.70
CA GLU A 162 -5.72 -8.52 9.87
C GLU A 162 -6.11 -10.00 10.01
N ILE A 163 -7.37 -10.33 9.70
CA ILE A 163 -7.85 -11.71 9.67
C ILE A 163 -7.20 -12.48 8.52
N VAL A 164 -7.17 -11.91 7.32
CA VAL A 164 -6.51 -12.50 6.14
C VAL A 164 -5.03 -12.75 6.43
N ASP A 165 -4.32 -11.78 6.99
CA ASP A 165 -2.89 -11.90 7.33
C ASP A 165 -2.64 -13.01 8.37
N ALA A 166 -3.54 -13.16 9.34
CA ALA A 166 -3.48 -14.27 10.29
C ALA A 166 -3.74 -15.62 9.62
N LEU A 167 -4.72 -15.72 8.73
CA LEU A 167 -5.08 -16.96 8.04
C LEU A 167 -4.00 -17.43 7.06
N VAL A 168 -3.39 -16.53 6.29
CA VAL A 168 -2.34 -16.92 5.32
C VAL A 168 -1.04 -17.38 5.98
N ARG A 169 -0.87 -17.13 7.27
CA ARG A 169 0.25 -17.68 8.07
C ARG A 169 0.04 -19.15 8.47
N VAL A 170 -1.20 -19.65 8.38
CA VAL A 170 -1.49 -21.05 8.72
C VAL A 170 -0.96 -21.97 7.63
N PRO A 171 -0.17 -23.01 7.96
CA PRO A 171 0.33 -23.96 6.98
C PRO A 171 -0.80 -24.58 6.16
N GLY A 172 -0.68 -24.54 4.83
CA GLY A 172 -1.68 -25.08 3.89
C GLY A 172 -2.73 -24.06 3.42
N VAL A 173 -2.79 -22.87 3.99
CA VAL A 173 -3.61 -21.77 3.49
C VAL A 173 -2.82 -20.98 2.44
N ALA A 174 -3.29 -21.01 1.20
CA ALA A 174 -2.67 -20.28 0.08
C ALA A 174 -3.16 -18.85 -0.01
N ASP A 175 -4.45 -18.62 0.25
CA ASP A 175 -5.12 -17.33 0.20
C ASP A 175 -6.37 -17.36 1.08
N ALA A 176 -6.86 -16.19 1.51
CA ALA A 176 -8.05 -16.04 2.33
C ALA A 176 -8.81 -14.76 1.97
N TYR A 177 -10.13 -14.77 2.11
CA TYR A 177 -11.00 -13.62 1.91
C TYR A 177 -11.97 -13.50 3.08
N VAL A 178 -12.20 -12.28 3.54
CA VAL A 178 -13.20 -11.94 4.56
C VAL A 178 -14.22 -11.01 3.91
N PHE A 179 -15.50 -11.34 4.06
CA PHE A 179 -16.64 -10.59 3.49
C PHE A 179 -17.83 -10.58 4.43
#